data_bb17d7ececd0de977cf8a8a346c6b2fd
#
_entry.id   bb17d7ececd0de977cf8a8a346c6b2fd
#
_cell.length_a   1.000
_cell.length_b   1.000
_cell.length_c   1.000
_cell.angle_alpha   90.00
_cell.angle_beta   90.00
_cell.angle_gamma   90.00
#
_symmetry.space_group_name_H-M   'P 1'
#
loop_
_entity.id
_entity.type
_entity.pdbx_description
1 polymer ?
#
loop_
_entity_poly.entity_id
_entity_poly.type
_entity_poly.pdbx_seq_one_letter_code
_entity_poly.pdbx_strand_id
1 'polypeptide(L)'
;MIMRTNVWMTLVLALVLVSCGGGKTNGTREAQELSGAGATFPLPFYNVVFEEFAQANGDAVAYGGIGSGGGVRNLRDKIVDFAGSDAFLSEKEIAEMNPVIHVPTCMGAVVLAYNLDGVNQLNLSGEVIADIFAGEIKMWNDPRLAALNPDVTLPAEAIIPVFRSDGSGTTFVFTDYLTKVSSNWASKFGAGKSVNFPSGQAAKCNPGVAGVISQTKNSIGYVGSEYAFAQKIPYASIMNQRGELVEPTAETISAAASGVIPADTRTSITNADAAGAYPIATFTWMIIYKEQNYSDRSKEQATATLNLLQYILSDEAQKITSEVHYAPLPAQAKELSLKNLKTVTYDGVTILQ
;
A
#
# COMPACT_ATOMS: atom_id res chain seq x y z
N MET A 1 -25.66 70.50 -33.39
CA MET A 1 -25.82 71.50 -32.30
C MET A 1 -25.15 70.87 -31.07
N ILE A 2 -23.84 71.08 -30.95
CA ILE A 2 -23.13 71.93 -29.99
C ILE A 2 -23.63 71.64 -28.55
N MET A 3 -22.82 70.97 -27.71
CA MET A 3 -21.94 71.67 -26.77
C MET A 3 -20.98 70.70 -26.05
N ARG A 4 -19.71 71.10 -26.08
CA ARG A 4 -18.59 70.61 -25.27
C ARG A 4 -18.76 71.07 -23.82
N THR A 5 -18.29 70.30 -22.85
CA THR A 5 -17.66 70.86 -21.65
C THR A 5 -16.58 69.88 -21.12
N ASN A 6 -15.36 70.36 -21.12
CA ASN A 6 -14.20 69.82 -20.43
C ASN A 6 -14.32 70.10 -18.93
N VAL A 7 -13.93 69.14 -18.05
CA VAL A 7 -13.52 69.52 -16.69
C VAL A 7 -12.35 68.61 -16.29
N TRP A 8 -11.32 69.19 -16.07
CA TRP A 8 -10.00 69.08 -15.46
C TRP A 8 -9.80 68.00 -14.41
N MET A 9 -8.68 67.38 -14.61
CA MET A 9 -7.88 66.50 -13.81
C MET A 9 -7.32 67.20 -12.58
N THR A 10 -7.52 66.61 -11.40
CA THR A 10 -6.68 66.95 -10.24
C THR A 10 -6.03 65.65 -9.70
N LEU A 11 -4.75 65.60 -9.91
CA LEU A 11 -3.84 64.54 -9.45
C LEU A 11 -3.52 64.82 -7.98
N VAL A 12 -4.01 63.96 -7.04
CA VAL A 12 -3.58 64.00 -5.64
C VAL A 12 -2.56 62.89 -5.44
N LEU A 13 -1.31 63.30 -5.32
CA LEU A 13 -0.14 62.46 -5.01
C LEU A 13 -0.10 62.25 -3.48
N ALA A 14 -0.59 61.12 -3.00
CA ALA A 14 -0.48 60.76 -1.58
C ALA A 14 0.86 60.01 -1.38
N LEU A 15 1.84 60.70 -0.76
CA LEU A 15 3.03 60.07 -0.20
C LEU A 15 2.66 59.17 0.96
N VAL A 16 2.77 57.87 0.77
CA VAL A 16 2.72 56.91 1.90
C VAL A 16 4.14 56.70 2.43
N LEU A 17 4.39 57.27 3.59
CA LEU A 17 5.60 57.01 4.37
C LEU A 17 5.59 55.55 4.82
N VAL A 18 6.44 54.73 4.26
CA VAL A 18 6.73 53.40 4.74
C VAL A 18 7.55 53.53 6.02
N SER A 19 6.91 53.33 7.16
CA SER A 19 7.55 53.17 8.46
C SER A 19 8.23 51.80 8.48
N CYS A 20 9.56 51.74 8.44
CA CYS A 20 10.35 50.56 8.77
C CYS A 20 10.24 50.29 10.27
N GLY A 21 9.22 49.56 10.65
CA GLY A 21 9.16 48.90 11.96
C GLY A 21 9.80 47.53 11.88
N GLY A 22 11.01 47.35 12.42
CA GLY A 22 11.69 46.06 12.56
C GLY A 22 10.92 45.14 13.51
N GLY A 23 9.90 44.46 13.01
CA GLY A 23 9.32 43.30 13.66
C GLY A 23 10.20 42.08 13.34
N LYS A 24 10.70 41.39 14.36
CA LYS A 24 11.24 40.05 14.22
C LYS A 24 10.17 39.21 13.55
N THR A 25 10.29 38.94 12.27
CA THR A 25 9.53 37.86 11.63
C THR A 25 9.98 36.58 12.27
N ASN A 26 9.16 36.02 13.17
CA ASN A 26 9.22 34.58 13.40
C ASN A 26 9.06 33.98 12.01
N GLY A 27 10.14 33.42 11.47
CA GLY A 27 10.13 32.79 10.17
C GLY A 27 9.10 31.67 10.19
N THR A 28 7.93 31.92 9.62
CA THR A 28 7.00 30.86 9.28
C THR A 28 7.74 29.94 8.33
N ARG A 29 7.98 28.69 8.75
CA ARG A 29 8.55 27.66 7.88
C ARG A 29 7.71 27.59 6.61
N GLU A 30 8.37 27.64 5.45
CA GLU A 30 7.71 27.46 4.17
C GLU A 30 7.15 26.04 4.06
N ALA A 31 5.88 25.91 3.68
CA ALA A 31 5.22 24.62 3.47
C ALA A 31 5.91 23.85 2.33
N GLN A 32 6.10 22.56 2.52
CA GLN A 32 6.72 21.70 1.53
C GLN A 32 5.66 20.89 0.78
N GLU A 33 5.93 20.60 -0.50
CA GLU A 33 5.16 19.68 -1.31
C GLU A 33 5.95 18.38 -1.48
N LEU A 34 5.44 17.27 -0.91
CA LEU A 34 6.05 15.96 -1.01
C LEU A 34 5.37 15.15 -2.10
N SER A 35 6.18 14.38 -2.84
CA SER A 35 5.71 13.50 -3.90
C SER A 35 5.98 12.04 -3.58
N GLY A 36 5.00 11.18 -3.78
CA GLY A 36 5.14 9.73 -3.65
C GLY A 36 4.44 8.99 -4.77
N ALA A 37 4.86 7.77 -5.04
CA ALA A 37 4.17 6.90 -5.99
C ALA A 37 4.36 5.43 -5.61
N GLY A 38 3.42 4.57 -6.04
CA GLY A 38 3.61 3.14 -5.85
C GLY A 38 2.35 2.34 -5.59
N ALA A 39 2.40 1.49 -4.56
CA ALA A 39 1.36 0.55 -4.22
C ALA A 39 -0.02 1.20 -4.12
N THR A 40 -1.02 0.53 -4.71
CA THR A 40 -2.43 0.89 -4.52
C THR A 40 -3.03 0.20 -3.30
N PHE A 41 -2.37 -0.80 -2.75
CA PHE A 41 -2.83 -1.50 -1.55
C PHE A 41 -3.01 -0.54 -0.36
N PRO A 42 -2.06 0.35 0.04
CA PRO A 42 -2.26 1.27 1.16
C PRO A 42 -2.99 2.55 0.79
N LEU A 43 -3.42 2.75 -0.45
CA LEU A 43 -3.95 4.03 -0.93
C LEU A 43 -5.14 4.56 -0.10
N PRO A 44 -6.14 3.75 0.32
CA PRO A 44 -7.20 4.23 1.20
C PRO A 44 -6.69 4.79 2.54
N PHE A 45 -5.71 4.14 3.16
CA PHE A 45 -5.05 4.65 4.37
C PHE A 45 -4.23 5.91 4.08
N TYR A 46 -3.46 5.92 2.99
CA TYR A 46 -2.64 7.07 2.63
C TYR A 46 -3.46 8.32 2.33
N ASN A 47 -4.62 8.19 1.71
CA ASN A 47 -5.49 9.32 1.43
C ASN A 47 -5.91 10.05 2.72
N VAL A 48 -6.23 9.33 3.78
CA VAL A 48 -6.65 9.92 5.06
C VAL A 48 -5.44 10.46 5.83
N VAL A 49 -4.40 9.65 6.00
CA VAL A 49 -3.25 10.03 6.82
C VAL A 49 -2.46 11.21 6.24
N PHE A 50 -2.40 11.35 4.91
CA PHE A 50 -1.72 12.49 4.26
C PHE A 50 -2.53 13.78 4.39
N GLU A 51 -3.86 13.69 4.33
CA GLU A 51 -4.72 14.84 4.58
C GLU A 51 -4.57 15.33 6.03
N GLU A 52 -4.60 14.43 7.00
CA GLU A 52 -4.41 14.79 8.41
C GLU A 52 -2.99 15.33 8.68
N PHE A 53 -1.97 14.73 8.07
CA PHE A 53 -0.61 15.26 8.15
C PHE A 53 -0.52 16.69 7.61
N ALA A 54 -1.14 16.95 6.45
CA ALA A 54 -1.15 18.30 5.85
C ALA A 54 -1.83 19.32 6.76
N GLN A 55 -2.96 18.94 7.38
CA GLN A 55 -3.65 19.80 8.34
C GLN A 55 -2.82 20.09 9.60
N ALA A 56 -2.10 19.09 10.11
CA ALA A 56 -1.31 19.21 11.34
C ALA A 56 0.03 19.93 11.11
N ASN A 57 0.69 19.75 9.97
CA ASN A 57 2.07 20.18 9.73
C ASN A 57 2.19 21.28 8.65
N GLY A 58 1.16 21.49 7.84
CA GLY A 58 1.16 22.45 6.75
C GLY A 58 1.86 21.97 5.47
N ASP A 59 2.47 20.78 5.45
CA ASP A 59 3.11 20.21 4.27
C ASP A 59 2.12 19.36 3.48
N ALA A 60 2.08 19.51 2.15
CA ALA A 60 1.22 18.72 1.28
C ALA A 60 1.90 17.44 0.79
N VAL A 61 1.12 16.38 0.57
CA VAL A 61 1.61 15.11 0.03
C VAL A 61 0.78 14.69 -1.17
N ALA A 62 1.41 14.58 -2.33
CA ALA A 62 0.81 14.03 -3.54
C ALA A 62 1.27 12.58 -3.73
N TYR A 63 0.33 11.64 -3.88
CA TYR A 63 0.66 10.22 -4.06
C TYR A 63 -0.03 9.61 -5.28
N GLY A 64 0.76 9.02 -6.18
CA GLY A 64 0.28 8.31 -7.35
C GLY A 64 0.18 6.80 -7.14
N GLY A 65 -1.04 6.24 -7.09
CA GLY A 65 -1.27 4.79 -7.03
C GLY A 65 -1.04 4.12 -8.40
N ILE A 66 0.20 3.75 -8.71
CA ILE A 66 0.64 3.20 -10.01
C ILE A 66 1.17 1.76 -9.93
N GLY A 67 1.07 1.12 -8.77
CA GLY A 67 1.63 -0.18 -8.44
C GLY A 67 3.05 -0.09 -7.89
N SER A 68 3.41 -1.05 -7.00
CA SER A 68 4.71 -1.07 -6.30
C SER A 68 5.91 -1.00 -7.24
N GLY A 69 5.88 -1.75 -8.33
CA GLY A 69 6.97 -1.74 -9.32
C GLY A 69 7.14 -0.37 -10.02
N GLY A 70 6.02 0.35 -10.25
CA GLY A 70 6.03 1.72 -10.76
C GLY A 70 6.65 2.70 -9.76
N GLY A 71 6.24 2.60 -8.49
CA GLY A 71 6.77 3.43 -7.41
C GLY A 71 8.28 3.25 -7.20
N VAL A 72 8.74 2.02 -7.12
CA VAL A 72 10.18 1.69 -6.97
C VAL A 72 10.99 2.24 -8.15
N ARG A 73 10.46 2.15 -9.39
CA ARG A 73 11.11 2.78 -10.56
C ARG A 73 11.20 4.29 -10.40
N ASN A 74 10.11 4.96 -10.05
CA ASN A 74 10.09 6.41 -9.88
C ASN A 74 11.06 6.87 -8.78
N LEU A 75 11.18 6.12 -7.68
CA LEU A 75 12.18 6.41 -6.66
C LEU A 75 13.61 6.22 -7.18
N ARG A 76 13.88 5.10 -7.87
CA ARG A 76 15.19 4.83 -8.47
C ARG A 76 15.60 5.93 -9.46
N ASP A 77 14.64 6.38 -10.26
CA ASP A 77 14.85 7.45 -11.24
C ASP A 77 14.79 8.85 -10.59
N LYS A 78 14.64 8.92 -9.25
CA LYS A 78 14.61 10.13 -8.41
C LYS A 78 13.51 11.13 -8.83
N ILE A 79 12.36 10.61 -9.27
CA ILE A 79 11.18 11.40 -9.69
C ILE A 79 10.30 11.73 -8.49
N VAL A 80 10.33 10.88 -7.44
CA VAL A 80 9.51 11.03 -6.23
C VAL A 80 10.38 11.01 -4.97
N ASP A 81 9.85 11.58 -3.88
CA ASP A 81 10.50 11.61 -2.58
C ASP A 81 10.49 10.25 -1.87
N PHE A 82 9.43 9.46 -2.11
CA PHE A 82 9.30 8.11 -1.55
C PHE A 82 8.51 7.19 -2.50
N ALA A 83 8.77 5.90 -2.37
CA ALA A 83 7.98 4.87 -3.03
C ALA A 83 7.10 4.11 -2.03
N GLY A 84 5.84 3.84 -2.38
CA GLY A 84 4.99 2.89 -1.66
C GLY A 84 5.10 1.48 -2.24
N SER A 85 5.29 0.46 -1.41
CA SER A 85 5.39 -0.93 -1.88
C SER A 85 4.93 -1.94 -0.83
N ASP A 86 4.12 -2.94 -1.25
CA ASP A 86 3.73 -4.08 -0.42
C ASP A 86 4.73 -5.25 -0.55
N ALA A 87 5.76 -5.06 -1.36
CA ALA A 87 6.89 -5.96 -1.47
C ALA A 87 8.15 -5.19 -1.07
N PHE A 88 8.89 -5.66 -0.07
CA PHE A 88 10.23 -5.11 0.19
C PHE A 88 11.14 -5.37 -1.01
N LEU A 89 12.17 -4.54 -1.17
CA LEU A 89 13.14 -4.70 -2.26
C LEU A 89 13.97 -5.96 -2.06
N SER A 90 14.13 -6.71 -3.13
CA SER A 90 15.09 -7.82 -3.20
C SER A 90 16.52 -7.30 -3.12
N GLU A 91 17.47 -8.17 -2.74
CA GLU A 91 18.91 -7.82 -2.73
C GLU A 91 19.39 -7.31 -4.08
N LYS A 92 18.85 -7.84 -5.18
CA LYS A 92 19.14 -7.38 -6.53
C LYS A 92 18.68 -5.93 -6.74
N GLU A 93 17.44 -5.61 -6.37
CA GLU A 93 16.90 -4.24 -6.50
C GLU A 93 17.65 -3.24 -5.63
N ILE A 94 18.06 -3.66 -4.41
CA ILE A 94 18.86 -2.82 -3.51
C ILE A 94 20.24 -2.54 -4.12
N ALA A 95 20.87 -3.54 -4.74
CA ALA A 95 22.19 -3.39 -5.37
C ALA A 95 22.17 -2.44 -6.59
N GLU A 96 21.00 -2.23 -7.19
CA GLU A 96 20.81 -1.31 -8.33
C GLU A 96 20.49 0.13 -7.90
N MET A 97 20.41 0.41 -6.58
CA MET A 97 20.02 1.71 -6.03
C MET A 97 21.05 2.22 -5.03
N ASN A 98 21.02 3.54 -4.74
CA ASN A 98 21.67 4.07 -3.55
C ASN A 98 21.03 3.45 -2.29
N PRO A 99 21.74 3.39 -1.15
CA PRO A 99 21.20 2.83 0.07
C PRO A 99 19.82 3.40 0.43
N VAL A 100 18.87 2.51 0.67
CA VAL A 100 17.48 2.85 1.04
C VAL A 100 17.14 2.30 2.40
N ILE A 101 16.10 2.85 3.02
CA ILE A 101 15.44 2.28 4.18
C ILE A 101 13.97 1.96 3.85
N HIS A 102 13.46 0.92 4.49
CA HIS A 102 12.07 0.51 4.40
C HIS A 102 11.38 0.90 5.72
N VAL A 103 10.31 1.66 5.63
CA VAL A 103 9.50 2.07 6.78
C VAL A 103 8.12 1.48 6.61
N PRO A 104 7.74 0.44 7.37
CA PRO A 104 6.38 -0.08 7.35
C PRO A 104 5.41 1.01 7.82
N THR A 105 4.26 1.12 7.18
CA THR A 105 3.27 2.17 7.45
C THR A 105 1.98 1.64 8.05
N CYS A 106 1.54 0.47 7.64
CA CYS A 106 0.41 -0.26 8.20
C CYS A 106 0.50 -1.73 7.81
N MET A 107 -0.41 -2.53 8.33
CA MET A 107 -0.63 -3.91 7.91
C MET A 107 -2.01 -4.05 7.27
N GLY A 108 -2.16 -5.02 6.34
CA GLY A 108 -3.43 -5.32 5.72
C GLY A 108 -3.48 -6.75 5.21
N ALA A 109 -4.59 -7.11 4.57
CA ALA A 109 -4.86 -8.44 4.05
C ALA A 109 -5.06 -8.44 2.54
N VAL A 110 -4.55 -9.46 1.87
CA VAL A 110 -4.94 -9.80 0.50
C VAL A 110 -6.05 -10.84 0.57
N VAL A 111 -7.22 -10.50 0.05
CA VAL A 111 -8.39 -11.40 0.03
C VAL A 111 -8.59 -12.05 -1.32
N LEU A 112 -9.22 -13.23 -1.34
CA LEU A 112 -9.75 -13.88 -2.53
C LEU A 112 -11.19 -13.40 -2.72
N ALA A 113 -11.36 -12.30 -3.45
CA ALA A 113 -12.68 -11.77 -3.82
C ALA A 113 -13.25 -12.55 -5.01
N TYR A 114 -14.57 -12.79 -5.02
CA TYR A 114 -15.21 -13.60 -6.06
C TYR A 114 -16.58 -13.05 -6.45
N ASN A 115 -17.08 -13.51 -7.58
CA ASN A 115 -18.42 -13.17 -8.10
C ASN A 115 -19.15 -14.44 -8.52
N LEU A 116 -19.91 -15.02 -7.57
CA LEU A 116 -20.72 -16.23 -7.77
C LEU A 116 -22.17 -15.98 -7.36
N ASP A 117 -23.09 -16.17 -8.27
CA ASP A 117 -24.51 -16.01 -7.99
C ASP A 117 -24.96 -17.02 -6.89
N GLY A 118 -25.56 -16.49 -5.83
CA GLY A 118 -26.13 -17.31 -4.74
C GLY A 118 -25.10 -17.88 -3.75
N VAL A 119 -23.82 -17.60 -3.90
CA VAL A 119 -22.76 -18.00 -2.97
C VAL A 119 -22.31 -16.82 -2.14
N ASN A 120 -22.74 -16.77 -0.87
CA ASN A 120 -22.41 -15.67 0.04
C ASN A 120 -21.24 -16.01 0.98
N GLN A 121 -20.86 -17.26 1.07
CA GLN A 121 -19.75 -17.75 1.89
C GLN A 121 -18.97 -18.80 1.11
N LEU A 122 -17.66 -18.64 1.06
CA LEU A 122 -16.74 -19.55 0.39
C LEU A 122 -15.54 -19.78 1.30
N ASN A 123 -15.18 -21.04 1.49
CA ASN A 123 -14.00 -21.45 2.24
C ASN A 123 -12.94 -21.98 1.28
N LEU A 124 -11.70 -21.54 1.43
CA LEU A 124 -10.58 -21.98 0.61
C LEU A 124 -9.39 -22.42 1.47
N SER A 125 -8.66 -23.43 1.00
CA SER A 125 -7.33 -23.75 1.52
C SER A 125 -6.24 -23.19 0.61
N GLY A 126 -5.02 -23.05 1.15
CA GLY A 126 -3.89 -22.53 0.37
C GLY A 126 -3.57 -23.38 -0.87
N GLU A 127 -3.65 -24.71 -0.76
CA GLU A 127 -3.44 -25.62 -1.90
C GLU A 127 -4.49 -25.44 -2.98
N VAL A 128 -5.76 -25.34 -2.59
CA VAL A 128 -6.87 -25.12 -3.54
C VAL A 128 -6.71 -23.78 -4.26
N ILE A 129 -6.34 -22.71 -3.56
CA ILE A 129 -6.06 -21.42 -4.16
C ILE A 129 -4.90 -21.53 -5.17
N ALA A 130 -3.82 -22.19 -4.78
CA ALA A 130 -2.67 -22.39 -5.68
C ALA A 130 -3.06 -23.17 -6.94
N ASP A 131 -3.85 -24.21 -6.81
CA ASP A 131 -4.32 -25.03 -7.94
C ASP A 131 -5.28 -24.27 -8.86
N ILE A 132 -6.13 -23.38 -8.34
CA ILE A 132 -6.97 -22.51 -9.16
C ILE A 132 -6.09 -21.60 -10.03
N PHE A 133 -5.14 -20.88 -9.41
CA PHE A 133 -4.30 -19.94 -10.14
C PHE A 133 -3.20 -20.61 -10.99
N ALA A 134 -2.88 -21.87 -10.72
CA ALA A 134 -2.04 -22.71 -11.58
C ALA A 134 -2.81 -23.34 -12.77
N GLY A 135 -4.15 -23.18 -12.80
CA GLY A 135 -5.00 -23.75 -13.83
C GLY A 135 -5.22 -25.26 -13.73
N GLU A 136 -4.98 -25.84 -12.55
CA GLU A 136 -5.26 -27.27 -12.24
C GLU A 136 -6.72 -27.46 -11.82
N ILE A 137 -7.31 -26.52 -11.07
CA ILE A 137 -8.74 -26.42 -10.79
C ILE A 137 -9.35 -25.40 -11.74
N LYS A 138 -10.27 -25.86 -12.62
CA LYS A 138 -10.86 -25.04 -13.66
C LYS A 138 -12.34 -24.80 -13.52
N MET A 139 -13.00 -25.55 -12.65
CA MET A 139 -14.46 -25.52 -12.47
C MET A 139 -14.80 -25.26 -11.01
N TRP A 140 -15.83 -24.48 -10.75
CA TRP A 140 -16.28 -24.20 -9.40
C TRP A 140 -16.77 -25.44 -8.64
N ASN A 141 -17.38 -26.39 -9.33
CA ASN A 141 -17.84 -27.67 -8.73
C ASN A 141 -16.74 -28.74 -8.65
N ASP A 142 -15.46 -28.40 -8.72
CA ASP A 142 -14.37 -29.34 -8.48
C ASP A 142 -14.53 -30.00 -7.09
N PRO A 143 -14.37 -31.34 -6.97
CA PRO A 143 -14.56 -32.04 -5.71
C PRO A 143 -13.72 -31.50 -4.54
N ARG A 144 -12.54 -30.93 -4.81
CA ARG A 144 -11.67 -30.31 -3.78
C ARG A 144 -12.28 -29.03 -3.19
N LEU A 145 -12.92 -28.21 -4.05
CA LEU A 145 -13.69 -27.05 -3.60
C LEU A 145 -14.96 -27.46 -2.85
N ALA A 146 -15.71 -28.43 -3.37
CA ALA A 146 -16.92 -28.92 -2.74
C ALA A 146 -16.65 -29.51 -1.34
N ALA A 147 -15.53 -30.20 -1.15
CA ALA A 147 -15.14 -30.76 0.15
C ALA A 147 -14.90 -29.69 1.23
N LEU A 148 -14.44 -28.48 0.85
CA LEU A 148 -14.27 -27.34 1.77
C LEU A 148 -15.58 -26.57 2.01
N ASN A 149 -16.61 -26.83 1.20
CA ASN A 149 -17.87 -26.08 1.18
C ASN A 149 -19.09 -27.04 1.15
N PRO A 150 -19.25 -27.95 2.12
CA PRO A 150 -20.27 -29.01 2.07
C PRO A 150 -21.69 -28.44 2.07
N ASP A 151 -21.92 -27.28 2.63
CA ASP A 151 -23.24 -26.65 2.73
C ASP A 151 -23.55 -25.68 1.58
N VAL A 152 -22.64 -25.56 0.59
CA VAL A 152 -22.77 -24.66 -0.54
C VAL A 152 -22.87 -25.44 -1.84
N THR A 153 -23.90 -25.15 -2.65
CA THR A 153 -23.99 -25.70 -4.02
C THR A 153 -23.14 -24.83 -4.95
N LEU A 154 -21.95 -25.31 -5.27
CA LEU A 154 -21.07 -24.67 -6.22
C LEU A 154 -21.52 -24.95 -7.68
N PRO A 155 -21.55 -23.95 -8.57
CA PRO A 155 -22.04 -24.11 -9.94
C PRO A 155 -21.08 -24.94 -10.79
N ALA A 156 -21.64 -25.66 -11.80
CA ALA A 156 -20.86 -26.39 -12.81
C ALA A 156 -20.36 -25.42 -13.91
N GLU A 157 -19.66 -24.36 -13.49
CA GLU A 157 -19.18 -23.26 -14.33
C GLU A 157 -17.66 -23.14 -14.25
N ALA A 158 -17.06 -22.60 -15.33
CA ALA A 158 -15.62 -22.39 -15.36
C ALA A 158 -15.20 -21.24 -14.42
N ILE A 159 -14.10 -21.43 -13.71
CA ILE A 159 -13.47 -20.40 -12.90
C ILE A 159 -12.72 -19.41 -13.82
N ILE A 160 -12.90 -18.12 -13.59
CA ILE A 160 -12.17 -17.05 -14.27
C ILE A 160 -11.24 -16.36 -13.27
N PRO A 161 -9.95 -16.74 -13.20
CA PRO A 161 -9.00 -16.04 -12.34
C PRO A 161 -8.78 -14.60 -12.81
N VAL A 162 -8.68 -13.66 -11.86
CA VAL A 162 -8.36 -12.25 -12.13
C VAL A 162 -7.06 -11.90 -11.43
N PHE A 163 -6.11 -11.33 -12.17
CA PHE A 163 -4.77 -11.05 -11.68
C PHE A 163 -4.25 -9.69 -12.14
N ARG A 164 -3.16 -9.25 -11.55
CA ARG A 164 -2.55 -7.94 -11.83
C ARG A 164 -1.73 -7.95 -13.12
N SER A 165 -1.94 -6.92 -13.94
CA SER A 165 -1.16 -6.69 -15.18
C SER A 165 0.07 -5.81 -14.97
N ASP A 166 0.17 -5.12 -13.82
CA ASP A 166 1.27 -4.22 -13.46
C ASP A 166 2.23 -4.90 -12.47
N GLY A 167 3.41 -4.33 -12.28
CA GLY A 167 4.34 -4.75 -11.24
C GLY A 167 3.76 -4.45 -9.85
N SER A 168 3.26 -5.47 -9.17
CA SER A 168 2.38 -5.36 -8.00
C SER A 168 2.99 -5.98 -6.74
N GLY A 169 3.01 -5.19 -5.65
CA GLY A 169 3.31 -5.72 -4.31
C GLY A 169 2.25 -6.71 -3.84
N THR A 170 0.96 -6.45 -4.14
CA THR A 170 -0.14 -7.37 -3.82
C THR A 170 0.05 -8.72 -4.53
N THR A 171 0.53 -8.73 -5.79
CA THR A 171 0.93 -9.97 -6.48
C THR A 171 2.08 -10.67 -5.77
N PHE A 172 3.09 -9.91 -5.32
CA PHE A 172 4.20 -10.51 -4.55
C PHE A 172 3.70 -11.18 -3.28
N VAL A 173 2.90 -10.50 -2.48
CA VAL A 173 2.32 -11.04 -1.22
C VAL A 173 1.51 -12.31 -1.49
N PHE A 174 0.64 -12.28 -2.49
CA PHE A 174 -0.17 -13.42 -2.89
C PHE A 174 0.69 -14.61 -3.35
N THR A 175 1.66 -14.37 -4.22
CA THR A 175 2.51 -15.44 -4.77
C THR A 175 3.55 -15.94 -3.76
N ASP A 176 4.00 -15.11 -2.82
CA ASP A 176 4.81 -15.52 -1.66
C ASP A 176 4.03 -16.51 -0.78
N TYR A 177 2.77 -16.19 -0.48
CA TYR A 177 1.88 -17.12 0.21
C TYR A 177 1.74 -18.45 -0.55
N LEU A 178 1.42 -18.42 -1.85
CA LEU A 178 1.25 -19.63 -2.65
C LEU A 178 2.54 -20.48 -2.69
N THR A 179 3.70 -19.85 -2.71
CA THR A 179 4.99 -20.53 -2.66
C THR A 179 5.20 -21.28 -1.34
N LYS A 180 4.66 -20.78 -0.24
CA LYS A 180 4.74 -21.41 1.09
C LYS A 180 3.78 -22.58 1.26
N VAL A 181 2.62 -22.55 0.59
CA VAL A 181 1.55 -23.56 0.78
C VAL A 181 1.50 -24.60 -0.33
N SER A 182 2.19 -24.42 -1.46
CA SER A 182 2.15 -25.34 -2.59
C SER A 182 3.54 -25.50 -3.22
N SER A 183 4.11 -26.70 -3.10
CA SER A 183 5.37 -27.04 -3.77
C SER A 183 5.25 -27.05 -5.30
N ASN A 184 4.08 -27.37 -5.83
CA ASN A 184 3.77 -27.30 -7.26
C ASN A 184 3.85 -25.85 -7.75
N TRP A 185 3.20 -24.91 -7.00
CA TRP A 185 3.31 -23.49 -7.30
C TRP A 185 4.75 -22.99 -7.20
N ALA A 186 5.44 -23.30 -6.11
CA ALA A 186 6.83 -22.89 -5.87
C ALA A 186 7.77 -23.28 -7.02
N SER A 187 7.60 -24.50 -7.54
CA SER A 187 8.46 -25.02 -8.61
C SER A 187 8.14 -24.45 -10.00
N LYS A 188 6.87 -24.11 -10.28
CA LYS A 188 6.43 -23.67 -11.62
C LYS A 188 6.44 -22.15 -11.78
N PHE A 189 6.07 -21.41 -10.75
CA PHE A 189 5.78 -19.98 -10.83
C PHE A 189 6.61 -19.14 -9.85
N GLY A 190 6.83 -19.62 -8.62
CA GLY A 190 7.54 -18.88 -7.57
C GLY A 190 6.79 -17.65 -7.08
N ALA A 191 7.52 -16.76 -6.37
CA ALA A 191 7.01 -15.48 -5.87
C ALA A 191 7.60 -14.31 -6.66
N GLY A 192 6.77 -13.28 -6.95
CA GLY A 192 7.23 -12.11 -7.67
C GLY A 192 6.18 -11.00 -7.79
N LYS A 193 6.64 -9.78 -8.10
CA LYS A 193 5.75 -8.64 -8.41
C LYS A 193 5.03 -8.80 -9.75
N SER A 194 5.49 -9.74 -10.58
CA SER A 194 4.89 -10.12 -11.86
C SER A 194 5.10 -11.61 -12.07
N VAL A 195 4.03 -12.34 -12.35
CA VAL A 195 4.01 -13.79 -12.59
C VAL A 195 3.18 -14.06 -13.84
N ASN A 196 3.60 -15.01 -14.65
CA ASN A 196 2.86 -15.43 -15.82
C ASN A 196 1.78 -16.45 -15.41
N PHE A 197 0.58 -15.98 -15.14
CA PHE A 197 -0.57 -16.85 -14.88
C PHE A 197 -1.00 -17.56 -16.15
N PRO A 198 -1.36 -18.87 -16.09
CA PRO A 198 -1.67 -19.67 -17.30
C PRO A 198 -3.00 -19.31 -17.95
N SER A 199 -3.93 -18.72 -17.20
CA SER A 199 -5.27 -18.33 -17.68
C SER A 199 -5.86 -17.24 -16.80
N GLY A 200 -6.90 -16.56 -17.29
CA GLY A 200 -7.65 -15.56 -16.56
C GLY A 200 -7.63 -14.19 -17.21
N GLN A 201 -8.05 -13.17 -16.47
CA GLN A 201 -8.14 -11.79 -16.92
C GLN A 201 -7.14 -10.90 -16.15
N ALA A 202 -6.39 -10.10 -16.90
CA ALA A 202 -5.44 -9.17 -16.33
C ALA A 202 -6.09 -7.81 -16.08
N ALA A 203 -5.85 -7.22 -14.90
CA ALA A 203 -6.35 -5.90 -14.54
C ALA A 203 -5.28 -5.05 -13.86
N LYS A 204 -5.31 -3.74 -14.10
CA LYS A 204 -4.32 -2.81 -13.55
C LYS A 204 -4.72 -2.35 -12.16
N CYS A 205 -3.80 -2.43 -11.19
CA CYS A 205 -3.98 -1.97 -9.83
C CYS A 205 -5.10 -2.71 -9.05
N ASN A 206 -5.20 -2.51 -7.73
CA ASN A 206 -6.29 -3.09 -6.92
C ASN A 206 -7.70 -2.65 -7.38
N PRO A 207 -7.94 -1.35 -7.66
CA PRO A 207 -9.25 -0.92 -8.16
C PRO A 207 -9.66 -1.62 -9.45
N GLY A 208 -8.71 -1.86 -10.36
CA GLY A 208 -8.99 -2.56 -11.62
C GLY A 208 -9.36 -4.02 -11.40
N VAL A 209 -8.65 -4.74 -10.52
CA VAL A 209 -9.00 -6.13 -10.16
C VAL A 209 -10.38 -6.20 -9.53
N ALA A 210 -10.67 -5.35 -8.54
CA ALA A 210 -11.99 -5.27 -7.90
C ALA A 210 -13.11 -4.98 -8.93
N GLY A 211 -12.87 -4.03 -9.84
CA GLY A 211 -13.82 -3.70 -10.91
C GLY A 211 -14.07 -4.86 -11.88
N VAL A 212 -13.05 -5.62 -12.28
CA VAL A 212 -13.21 -6.80 -13.15
C VAL A 212 -13.99 -7.89 -12.43
N ILE A 213 -13.66 -8.19 -11.15
CA ILE A 213 -14.37 -9.20 -10.36
C ILE A 213 -15.85 -8.85 -10.24
N SER A 214 -16.17 -7.61 -9.88
CA SER A 214 -17.57 -7.18 -9.69
C SER A 214 -18.41 -7.29 -10.96
N GLN A 215 -17.80 -7.20 -12.14
CA GLN A 215 -18.48 -7.24 -13.44
C GLN A 215 -18.44 -8.60 -14.14
N THR A 216 -17.57 -9.51 -13.71
CA THR A 216 -17.35 -10.80 -14.36
C THR A 216 -17.90 -11.94 -13.52
N LYS A 217 -19.02 -12.55 -13.94
CA LYS A 217 -19.55 -13.73 -13.27
C LYS A 217 -18.54 -14.87 -13.28
N ASN A 218 -18.58 -15.70 -12.25
CA ASN A 218 -17.70 -16.87 -12.08
C ASN A 218 -16.22 -16.53 -11.93
N SER A 219 -15.90 -15.26 -11.61
CA SER A 219 -14.52 -14.82 -11.37
C SER A 219 -14.09 -14.97 -9.93
N ILE A 220 -12.78 -15.09 -9.75
CA ILE A 220 -12.08 -15.01 -8.47
C ILE A 220 -10.74 -14.27 -8.67
N GLY A 221 -10.39 -13.39 -7.77
CA GLY A 221 -9.12 -12.67 -7.87
C GLY A 221 -8.59 -12.24 -6.51
N TYR A 222 -7.30 -11.95 -6.46
CA TYR A 222 -6.65 -11.44 -5.25
C TYR A 222 -6.61 -9.91 -5.26
N VAL A 223 -6.98 -9.29 -4.16
CA VAL A 223 -7.08 -7.83 -4.02
C VAL A 223 -6.90 -7.44 -2.55
N GLY A 224 -6.48 -6.21 -2.29
CA GLY A 224 -6.51 -5.67 -0.91
C GLY A 224 -7.92 -5.71 -0.32
N SER A 225 -8.05 -6.13 0.94
CA SER A 225 -9.33 -6.34 1.61
C SER A 225 -10.24 -5.12 1.57
N GLU A 226 -9.67 -3.93 1.72
CA GLU A 226 -10.37 -2.65 1.71
C GLU A 226 -11.13 -2.37 0.41
N TYR A 227 -10.62 -2.84 -0.74
CA TYR A 227 -11.31 -2.70 -2.03
C TYR A 227 -12.51 -3.64 -2.14
N ALA A 228 -12.41 -4.85 -1.61
CA ALA A 228 -13.53 -5.77 -1.56
C ALA A 228 -14.61 -5.24 -0.61
N PHE A 229 -14.23 -4.72 0.56
CA PHE A 229 -15.15 -4.17 1.55
C PHE A 229 -15.88 -2.92 1.01
N ALA A 230 -15.14 -1.97 0.46
CA ALA A 230 -15.71 -0.73 -0.07
C ALA A 230 -16.72 -0.98 -1.19
N GLN A 231 -16.49 -1.98 -2.04
CA GLN A 231 -17.37 -2.35 -3.15
C GLN A 231 -18.36 -3.47 -2.79
N LYS A 232 -18.34 -3.97 -1.54
CA LYS A 232 -19.17 -5.08 -1.05
C LYS A 232 -19.06 -6.32 -1.94
N ILE A 233 -17.85 -6.61 -2.43
CA ILE A 233 -17.58 -7.82 -3.20
C ILE A 233 -17.40 -8.96 -2.21
N PRO A 234 -18.08 -10.12 -2.38
CA PRO A 234 -17.86 -11.30 -1.56
C PRO A 234 -16.40 -11.76 -1.61
N TYR A 235 -15.89 -12.23 -0.48
CA TYR A 235 -14.54 -12.77 -0.35
C TYR A 235 -14.55 -14.06 0.45
N ALA A 236 -13.54 -14.91 0.24
CA ALA A 236 -13.44 -16.20 0.89
C ALA A 236 -12.79 -16.10 2.27
N SER A 237 -13.25 -16.93 3.21
CA SER A 237 -12.50 -17.30 4.41
C SER A 237 -11.37 -18.25 4.01
N ILE A 238 -10.16 -18.06 4.54
CA ILE A 238 -9.00 -18.84 4.15
C ILE A 238 -8.52 -19.69 5.33
N MET A 239 -8.27 -20.97 5.07
CA MET A 239 -7.70 -21.87 6.06
C MET A 239 -6.25 -21.50 6.34
N ASN A 240 -5.93 -21.21 7.60
CA ASN A 240 -4.56 -20.90 8.01
C ASN A 240 -3.73 -22.18 8.25
N GLN A 241 -2.45 -22.00 8.61
CA GLN A 241 -1.52 -23.11 8.83
C GLN A 241 -1.97 -24.07 9.96
N ARG A 242 -2.85 -23.61 10.87
CA ARG A 242 -3.40 -24.40 11.98
C ARG A 242 -4.72 -25.07 11.67
N GLY A 243 -5.21 -24.96 10.41
CA GLY A 243 -6.49 -25.53 9.99
C GLY A 243 -7.72 -24.71 10.41
N GLU A 244 -7.52 -23.48 10.87
CA GLU A 244 -8.59 -22.55 11.23
C GLU A 244 -9.05 -21.77 9.99
N LEU A 245 -10.37 -21.67 9.75
CA LEU A 245 -10.93 -20.76 8.75
C LEU A 245 -10.94 -19.34 9.32
N VAL A 246 -10.25 -18.42 8.64
CA VAL A 246 -9.99 -17.07 9.14
C VAL A 246 -10.47 -16.01 8.15
N GLU A 247 -11.14 -14.98 8.67
CA GLU A 247 -11.51 -13.78 7.96
C GLU A 247 -10.52 -12.63 8.20
N PRO A 248 -10.39 -11.66 7.28
CA PRO A 248 -9.43 -10.57 7.37
C PRO A 248 -9.95 -9.44 8.28
N THR A 249 -9.73 -9.55 9.57
CA THR A 249 -10.00 -8.49 10.56
C THR A 249 -8.69 -7.87 11.06
N ALA A 250 -8.77 -6.71 11.71
CA ALA A 250 -7.58 -6.08 12.29
C ALA A 250 -6.86 -7.01 13.28
N GLU A 251 -7.63 -7.81 14.05
CA GLU A 251 -7.10 -8.77 15.01
C GLU A 251 -6.37 -9.92 14.31
N THR A 252 -6.99 -10.50 13.27
CA THR A 252 -6.41 -11.65 12.55
C THR A 252 -5.20 -11.26 11.69
N ILE A 253 -5.19 -10.04 11.15
CA ILE A 253 -4.04 -9.45 10.47
C ILE A 253 -2.91 -9.20 11.48
N SER A 254 -3.21 -8.63 12.65
CA SER A 254 -2.22 -8.38 13.71
C SER A 254 -1.62 -9.69 14.25
N ALA A 255 -2.41 -10.76 14.36
CA ALA A 255 -1.92 -12.07 14.79
C ALA A 255 -0.85 -12.63 13.85
N ALA A 256 -0.89 -12.33 12.56
CA ALA A 256 0.11 -12.76 11.59
C ALA A 256 1.50 -12.11 11.82
N ALA A 257 1.57 -10.96 12.48
CA ALA A 257 2.82 -10.24 12.77
C ALA A 257 3.45 -10.60 14.13
N SER A 258 3.10 -11.75 14.70
CA SER A 258 3.61 -12.21 16.01
C SER A 258 5.07 -12.69 16.00
N GLY A 259 5.69 -12.82 14.84
CA GLY A 259 7.09 -13.23 14.66
C GLY A 259 8.11 -12.11 14.92
N VAL A 260 9.39 -12.46 14.84
CA VAL A 260 10.50 -11.51 14.95
C VAL A 260 10.59 -10.66 13.69
N ILE A 261 10.58 -9.35 13.87
CA ILE A 261 10.80 -8.39 12.78
C ILE A 261 12.30 -8.06 12.71
N PRO A 262 12.98 -8.23 11.55
CA PRO A 262 14.38 -7.90 11.40
C PRO A 262 14.64 -6.39 11.50
N ALA A 263 15.90 -6.02 11.80
CA ALA A 263 16.28 -4.62 12.04
C ALA A 263 15.99 -3.68 10.86
N ASP A 264 16.03 -4.19 9.64
CA ASP A 264 15.71 -3.46 8.40
C ASP A 264 14.22 -3.47 8.04
N THR A 265 13.37 -4.08 8.89
CA THR A 265 11.91 -4.22 8.76
C THR A 265 11.42 -5.01 7.54
N ARG A 266 12.30 -5.59 6.74
CA ARG A 266 11.96 -6.38 5.55
C ARG A 266 11.61 -7.81 5.93
N THR A 267 10.33 -8.11 6.05
CA THR A 267 9.85 -9.45 6.40
C THR A 267 8.52 -9.76 5.75
N SER A 268 8.30 -11.04 5.44
CA SER A 268 7.00 -11.57 5.04
C SER A 268 6.30 -12.18 6.25
N ILE A 269 5.03 -11.83 6.43
CA ILE A 269 4.16 -12.38 7.47
C ILE A 269 3.05 -13.27 6.88
N THR A 270 3.15 -13.66 5.61
CA THR A 270 2.22 -14.61 4.99
C THR A 270 2.41 -16.00 5.57
N ASN A 271 1.33 -16.75 5.69
CA ASN A 271 1.29 -18.10 6.24
C ASN A 271 1.94 -18.23 7.64
N ALA A 272 1.70 -17.23 8.50
CA ALA A 272 2.22 -17.25 9.87
C ALA A 272 1.63 -18.40 10.70
N ASP A 273 2.49 -19.13 11.45
CA ASP A 273 2.06 -20.16 12.39
C ASP A 273 1.65 -19.53 13.74
N ALA A 274 0.50 -18.84 13.72
CA ALA A 274 -0.08 -18.25 14.90
C ALA A 274 -1.59 -18.49 14.93
N ALA A 275 -2.16 -18.68 16.12
CA ALA A 275 -3.59 -18.89 16.30
C ALA A 275 -4.37 -17.67 15.78
N GLY A 276 -5.41 -17.92 14.99
CA GLY A 276 -6.25 -16.90 14.39
C GLY A 276 -5.56 -15.99 13.37
N ALA A 277 -4.32 -16.28 12.98
CA ALA A 277 -3.61 -15.45 12.00
C ALA A 277 -4.22 -15.58 10.60
N TYR A 278 -4.51 -14.42 9.97
CA TYR A 278 -4.95 -14.38 8.57
C TYR A 278 -3.79 -14.77 7.64
N PRO A 279 -3.95 -15.75 6.74
CA PRO A 279 -2.82 -16.34 6.02
C PRO A 279 -2.13 -15.41 5.02
N ILE A 280 -2.85 -14.46 4.44
CA ILE A 280 -2.30 -13.55 3.40
C ILE A 280 -2.25 -12.12 3.93
N ALA A 281 -1.70 -11.98 5.16
CA ALA A 281 -1.42 -10.70 5.76
C ALA A 281 -0.05 -10.17 5.31
N THR A 282 0.09 -8.84 5.28
CA THR A 282 1.34 -8.18 4.90
C THR A 282 1.52 -6.83 5.57
N PHE A 283 2.76 -6.41 5.72
CA PHE A 283 3.11 -5.00 5.84
C PHE A 283 3.03 -4.32 4.47
N THR A 284 2.91 -2.99 4.49
CA THR A 284 3.23 -2.14 3.34
C THR A 284 4.24 -1.09 3.79
N TRP A 285 5.16 -0.73 2.91
CA TRP A 285 6.30 0.12 3.25
C TRP A 285 6.33 1.39 2.43
N MET A 286 6.77 2.49 3.04
CA MET A 286 7.40 3.59 2.34
C MET A 286 8.91 3.35 2.27
N ILE A 287 9.47 3.51 1.09
CA ILE A 287 10.89 3.33 0.80
C ILE A 287 11.47 4.70 0.45
N ILE A 288 12.54 5.10 1.14
CA ILE A 288 13.26 6.35 0.90
C ILE A 288 14.76 6.09 0.79
N TYR A 289 15.49 6.98 0.15
CA TYR A 289 16.95 6.95 0.21
C TYR A 289 17.45 7.27 1.62
N LYS A 290 18.55 6.63 2.03
CA LYS A 290 19.21 6.92 3.29
C LYS A 290 19.91 8.28 3.28
N GLU A 291 20.55 8.64 2.17
CA GLU A 291 21.09 9.97 1.92
C GLU A 291 20.06 10.80 1.11
N GLN A 292 19.69 11.95 1.65
CA GLN A 292 18.58 12.75 1.13
C GLN A 292 19.01 13.90 0.24
N ASN A 293 20.32 14.22 0.16
CA ASN A 293 20.81 15.20 -0.80
C ASN A 293 21.00 14.54 -2.18
N TYR A 294 19.94 14.60 -3.00
CA TYR A 294 19.94 14.15 -4.40
C TYR A 294 18.98 14.99 -5.24
N SER A 295 19.29 15.15 -6.54
CA SER A 295 18.39 15.80 -7.53
C SER A 295 17.86 17.18 -7.08
N ASP A 296 18.73 18.04 -6.57
CA ASP A 296 18.40 19.40 -6.11
C ASP A 296 17.37 19.47 -4.96
N ARG A 297 17.15 18.34 -4.28
CA ARG A 297 16.26 18.24 -3.13
C ARG A 297 16.78 19.09 -1.98
N SER A 298 15.92 19.92 -1.39
CA SER A 298 16.30 20.77 -0.25
C SER A 298 16.35 19.96 1.06
N LYS A 299 17.06 20.49 2.05
CA LYS A 299 17.08 19.92 3.41
C LYS A 299 15.71 20.04 4.07
N GLU A 300 14.96 21.10 3.78
CA GLU A 300 13.60 21.33 4.26
C GLU A 300 12.65 20.23 3.74
N GLN A 301 12.73 19.91 2.45
CA GLN A 301 11.96 18.84 1.83
C GLN A 301 12.35 17.46 2.39
N ALA A 302 13.64 17.20 2.61
CA ALA A 302 14.12 16.00 3.26
C ALA A 302 13.57 15.86 4.69
N THR A 303 13.60 16.97 5.46
CA THR A 303 13.05 17.02 6.82
C THR A 303 11.54 16.78 6.82
N ALA A 304 10.81 17.39 5.90
CA ALA A 304 9.36 17.18 5.77
C ALA A 304 9.01 15.71 5.47
N THR A 305 9.81 15.03 4.64
CA THR A 305 9.62 13.59 4.39
C THR A 305 9.81 12.76 5.65
N LEU A 306 10.81 13.07 6.47
CA LEU A 306 11.00 12.36 7.74
C LEU A 306 9.89 12.67 8.75
N ASN A 307 9.39 13.91 8.79
CA ASN A 307 8.24 14.28 9.63
C ASN A 307 6.98 13.51 9.21
N LEU A 308 6.73 13.34 7.90
CA LEU A 308 5.63 12.51 7.39
C LEU A 308 5.76 11.06 7.90
N LEU A 309 6.96 10.47 7.79
CA LEU A 309 7.18 9.10 8.24
C LEU A 309 7.05 8.96 9.76
N GLN A 310 7.53 9.93 10.54
CA GLN A 310 7.34 9.95 11.99
C GLN A 310 5.85 10.10 12.36
N TYR A 311 5.11 10.95 11.63
CA TYR A 311 3.67 11.10 11.84
C TYR A 311 2.92 9.79 11.57
N ILE A 312 3.20 9.12 10.46
CA ILE A 312 2.59 7.82 10.13
C ILE A 312 2.85 6.77 11.22
N LEU A 313 4.04 6.80 11.84
CA LEU A 313 4.40 5.89 12.93
C LEU A 313 3.83 6.30 14.30
N SER A 314 3.20 7.45 14.42
CA SER A 314 2.58 7.92 15.67
C SER A 314 1.36 7.10 16.05
N ASP A 315 1.00 7.10 17.34
CA ASP A 315 -0.20 6.42 17.81
C ASP A 315 -1.49 7.08 17.27
N GLU A 316 -1.44 8.37 16.94
CA GLU A 316 -2.53 9.12 16.33
C GLU A 316 -2.81 8.60 14.92
N ALA A 317 -1.82 8.59 14.05
CA ALA A 317 -1.95 8.08 12.68
C ALA A 317 -2.27 6.58 12.64
N GLN A 318 -1.75 5.79 13.57
CA GLN A 318 -2.02 4.35 13.62
C GLN A 318 -3.46 4.01 14.04
N LYS A 319 -4.20 4.91 14.69
CA LYS A 319 -5.64 4.73 14.96
C LYS A 319 -6.47 4.77 13.68
N ILE A 320 -6.08 5.57 12.69
CA ILE A 320 -6.74 5.68 11.38
C ILE A 320 -6.80 4.32 10.68
N THR A 321 -5.80 3.44 10.90
CA THR A 321 -5.77 2.13 10.25
C THR A 321 -7.06 1.34 10.44
N SER A 322 -7.61 1.34 11.66
CA SER A 322 -8.85 0.60 11.97
C SER A 322 -10.08 1.20 11.29
N GLU A 323 -10.10 2.51 11.05
CA GLU A 323 -11.21 3.21 10.40
C GLU A 323 -11.31 2.89 8.91
N VAL A 324 -10.18 2.51 8.31
CA VAL A 324 -10.05 2.20 6.89
C VAL A 324 -9.73 0.72 6.61
N HIS A 325 -10.04 -0.15 7.57
CA HIS A 325 -9.93 -1.61 7.45
C HIS A 325 -8.50 -2.17 7.29
N TYR A 326 -7.52 -1.49 7.89
CA TYR A 326 -6.15 -2.00 8.07
C TYR A 326 -5.91 -2.36 9.54
N ALA A 327 -4.75 -2.95 9.81
CA ALA A 327 -4.28 -3.19 11.16
C ALA A 327 -3.09 -2.28 11.49
N PRO A 328 -2.98 -1.80 12.74
CA PRO A 328 -1.87 -0.98 13.18
C PRO A 328 -0.57 -1.78 13.23
N LEU A 329 0.54 -1.08 13.12
CA LEU A 329 1.86 -1.67 13.25
C LEU A 329 2.11 -2.18 14.68
N PRO A 330 2.75 -3.35 14.85
CA PRO A 330 3.22 -3.78 16.16
C PRO A 330 4.31 -2.83 16.70
N ALA A 331 4.42 -2.70 18.03
CA ALA A 331 5.36 -1.81 18.70
C ALA A 331 6.81 -2.00 18.20
N GLN A 332 7.23 -3.27 18.01
CA GLN A 332 8.58 -3.59 17.50
C GLN A 332 8.83 -2.99 16.11
N ALA A 333 7.84 -3.02 15.19
CA ALA A 333 7.99 -2.43 13.87
C ALA A 333 8.15 -0.90 13.95
N LYS A 334 7.36 -0.24 14.81
CA LYS A 334 7.45 1.20 15.03
C LYS A 334 8.81 1.59 15.60
N GLU A 335 9.29 0.91 16.64
CA GLU A 335 10.57 1.17 17.29
C GLU A 335 11.75 1.01 16.31
N LEU A 336 11.78 -0.07 15.55
CA LEU A 336 12.81 -0.31 14.53
C LEU A 336 12.78 0.76 13.45
N SER A 337 11.59 1.15 13.00
CA SER A 337 11.41 2.19 11.99
C SER A 337 11.92 3.54 12.48
N LEU A 338 11.56 3.96 13.69
CA LEU A 338 12.06 5.20 14.31
C LEU A 338 13.58 5.19 14.46
N LYS A 339 14.17 4.04 14.84
CA LYS A 339 15.62 3.87 14.90
C LYS A 339 16.25 4.01 13.52
N ASN A 340 15.65 3.42 12.47
CA ASN A 340 16.16 3.51 11.11
C ASN A 340 16.06 4.95 10.56
N LEU A 341 14.97 5.67 10.84
CA LEU A 341 14.82 7.08 10.45
C LEU A 341 15.93 7.98 11.02
N LYS A 342 16.43 7.71 12.22
CA LYS A 342 17.57 8.45 12.82
C LYS A 342 18.90 8.24 12.08
N THR A 343 18.98 7.27 11.18
CA THR A 343 20.18 7.03 10.36
C THR A 343 20.17 7.77 9.03
N VAL A 344 19.06 8.48 8.71
CA VAL A 344 18.91 9.23 7.46
C VAL A 344 19.72 10.51 7.52
N THR A 345 20.44 10.79 6.47
CA THR A 345 21.39 11.91 6.39
C THR A 345 21.04 12.88 5.26
N TYR A 346 21.52 14.10 5.40
CA TYR A 346 21.60 15.12 4.36
C TYR A 346 23.02 15.70 4.36
N ASP A 347 23.75 15.58 3.26
CA ASP A 347 25.20 15.86 3.18
C ASP A 347 26.01 15.08 4.25
N GLY A 348 25.65 13.81 4.48
CA GLY A 348 26.31 12.96 5.46
C GLY A 348 26.01 13.30 6.93
N VAL A 349 25.19 14.33 7.20
CA VAL A 349 24.77 14.74 8.56
C VAL A 349 23.36 14.22 8.84
N THR A 350 23.16 13.59 10.00
CA THR A 350 21.83 13.09 10.41
C THR A 350 20.82 14.24 10.50
N ILE A 351 19.62 14.01 9.95
CA ILE A 351 18.54 15.01 9.94
C ILE A 351 17.81 15.02 11.28
N LEU A 352 17.48 13.83 11.81
CA LEU A 352 16.82 13.68 13.12
C LEU A 352 17.85 13.49 14.24
N GLN A 353 17.64 14.17 15.36
CA GLN A 353 18.48 14.06 16.57
C GLN A 353 17.92 13.03 17.54
#